data_7eb2d21b4a3c905fdde971feaef4b1e5
#
_entry.id   7eb2d21b4a3c905fdde971feaef4b1e5
#
_cell.length_a   1.000
_cell.length_b   1.000
_cell.length_c   1.000
_cell.angle_alpha   90.00
_cell.angle_beta   90.00
_cell.angle_gamma   90.00
#
_symmetry.space_group_name_H-M   'P 1'
#
loop_
_entity.id
_entity.type
_entity.pdbx_description
1 polymer ?
#
loop_
_entity_poly.entity_id
_entity_poly.type
_entity_poly.pdbx_seq_one_letter_code
_entity_poly.pdbx_strand_id
1 'polypeptide(L)'
;VTGKDSLLQIGDGSTVTGNSYGATGAALASSSGGKIEIGNGVTIGHDNIRGYDVNSIAVLSMDGNASQGQSNITIGDDSTIYAKGKGYGANAVQAGYLSYTGFNGVGTKQGSSGQISVGDKATIWTEGDESFAVYGIHADSTLYVGKDAEISTQGDKASAVRGGNITKVYDFTAAGGKITID
;
A
#
# COMPACT_ATOMS: atom_id res chain seq x y z
N VAL A 1 -8.38 1.29 9.71
CA VAL A 1 -9.20 2.41 10.22
C VAL A 1 -10.12 2.90 9.12
N THR A 2 -11.40 3.00 9.38
CA THR A 2 -12.42 3.33 8.39
C THR A 2 -13.34 4.42 8.90
N GLY A 3 -13.64 5.38 8.05
CA GLY A 3 -14.62 6.45 8.31
C GLY A 3 -13.99 7.80 8.59
N LYS A 4 -14.71 8.85 8.18
CA LYS A 4 -14.32 10.23 8.42
C LYS A 4 -14.14 10.48 9.93
N ASP A 5 -13.08 11.18 10.27
CA ASP A 5 -12.71 11.53 11.67
C ASP A 5 -12.27 10.35 12.55
N SER A 6 -12.15 9.13 11.98
CA SER A 6 -11.53 8.02 12.70
C SER A 6 -10.00 8.18 12.72
N LEU A 7 -9.39 8.03 13.87
CA LEU A 7 -7.95 8.13 14.08
C LEU A 7 -7.41 6.90 14.83
N LEU A 8 -6.34 6.33 14.32
CA LEU A 8 -5.50 5.36 15.00
C LEU A 8 -4.12 5.97 15.21
N GLN A 9 -3.62 5.95 16.44
CA GLN A 9 -2.27 6.38 16.77
C GLN A 9 -1.44 5.19 17.27
N ILE A 10 -0.23 5.08 16.76
CA ILE A 10 0.74 4.05 17.13
C ILE A 10 2.02 4.75 17.56
N GLY A 11 2.46 4.50 18.77
CA GLY A 11 3.64 5.15 19.36
C GLY A 11 4.96 4.66 18.77
N ASP A 12 6.03 5.37 19.11
CA ASP A 12 7.40 5.09 18.67
C ASP A 12 7.84 3.67 19.05
N GLY A 13 8.71 3.07 18.23
CA GLY A 13 9.31 1.75 18.45
C GLY A 13 8.34 0.58 18.44
N SER A 14 7.08 0.80 18.05
CA SER A 14 6.05 -0.26 18.02
C SER A 14 6.29 -1.25 16.88
N THR A 15 5.76 -2.47 17.03
CA THR A 15 5.75 -3.47 15.97
C THR A 15 4.32 -3.85 15.62
N VAL A 16 3.97 -3.75 14.34
CA VAL A 16 2.67 -4.14 13.78
C VAL A 16 2.89 -5.18 12.69
N THR A 17 2.38 -6.38 12.90
CA THR A 17 2.51 -7.45 11.90
C THR A 17 1.16 -8.05 11.56
N GLY A 18 0.99 -8.39 10.29
CA GLY A 18 -0.18 -9.08 9.77
C GLY A 18 0.24 -10.35 9.01
N ASN A 19 -0.62 -11.35 9.03
CA ASN A 19 -0.46 -12.57 8.24
C ASN A 19 -1.73 -12.84 7.47
N SER A 20 -1.63 -13.25 6.21
CA SER A 20 -2.78 -13.69 5.42
C SER A 20 -2.65 -15.12 4.93
N TYR A 21 -3.80 -15.79 4.82
CA TYR A 21 -3.96 -17.14 4.27
C TYR A 21 -4.87 -17.07 3.05
N GLY A 22 -4.29 -16.91 1.87
CA GLY A 22 -5.04 -17.04 0.62
C GLY A 22 -6.08 -15.93 0.33
N ALA A 23 -5.96 -14.76 0.95
CA ALA A 23 -6.76 -13.57 0.64
C ALA A 23 -5.89 -12.32 0.71
N THR A 24 -6.24 -11.29 -0.06
CA THR A 24 -5.59 -9.98 0.05
C THR A 24 -5.73 -9.45 1.47
N GLY A 25 -4.63 -9.15 2.11
CA GLY A 25 -4.59 -8.63 3.47
C GLY A 25 -3.64 -7.46 3.60
N ALA A 26 -3.90 -6.59 4.56
CA ALA A 26 -3.01 -5.50 4.94
C ALA A 26 -2.74 -5.53 6.45
N ALA A 27 -1.49 -5.25 6.87
CA ALA A 27 -1.18 -5.09 8.29
C ALA A 27 -1.81 -3.81 8.84
N LEU A 28 -1.71 -2.72 8.08
CA LEU A 28 -2.36 -1.45 8.38
C LEU A 28 -3.13 -0.95 7.17
N ALA A 29 -4.39 -0.59 7.38
CA ALA A 29 -5.21 -0.02 6.32
C ALA A 29 -6.03 1.18 6.81
N SER A 30 -6.03 2.24 6.00
CA SER A 30 -6.91 3.40 6.18
C SER A 30 -7.84 3.52 4.99
N SER A 31 -9.12 3.73 5.24
CA SER A 31 -10.13 3.89 4.18
C SER A 31 -11.21 4.90 4.56
N SER A 32 -11.91 5.42 3.55
CA SER A 32 -13.11 6.27 3.75
C SER A 32 -12.86 7.49 4.66
N GLY A 33 -11.72 8.15 4.48
CA GLY A 33 -11.35 9.33 5.27
C GLY A 33 -10.72 9.03 6.64
N GLY A 34 -10.43 7.78 6.94
CA GLY A 34 -9.72 7.42 8.17
C GLY A 34 -8.26 7.89 8.16
N LYS A 35 -7.70 8.13 9.34
CA LYS A 35 -6.31 8.55 9.54
C LYS A 35 -5.55 7.57 10.40
N ILE A 36 -4.29 7.33 10.05
CA ILE A 36 -3.35 6.57 10.87
C ILE A 36 -2.09 7.41 11.05
N GLU A 37 -1.70 7.63 12.29
CA GLU A 37 -0.47 8.34 12.66
C GLU A 37 0.45 7.38 13.41
N ILE A 38 1.66 7.21 12.91
CA ILE A 38 2.64 6.24 13.40
C ILE A 38 3.91 6.99 13.78
N GLY A 39 4.42 6.72 14.97
CA GLY A 39 5.64 7.30 15.48
C GLY A 39 6.90 6.83 14.76
N ASN A 40 8.05 7.16 15.32
CA ASN A 40 9.38 6.85 14.77
C ASN A 40 9.84 5.44 15.13
N GLY A 41 10.74 4.86 14.33
CA GLY A 41 11.38 3.57 14.60
C GLY A 41 10.39 2.39 14.63
N VAL A 42 9.26 2.49 13.97
CA VAL A 42 8.21 1.46 13.96
C VAL A 42 8.52 0.38 12.92
N THR A 43 8.24 -0.86 13.26
CA THR A 43 8.29 -1.97 12.31
C THR A 43 6.87 -2.35 11.87
N ILE A 44 6.60 -2.30 10.56
CA ILE A 44 5.32 -2.70 9.98
C ILE A 44 5.57 -3.80 8.96
N GLY A 45 4.97 -4.97 9.17
CA GLY A 45 5.20 -6.12 8.31
C GLY A 45 3.93 -6.87 7.94
N HIS A 46 3.92 -7.46 6.75
CA HIS A 46 2.87 -8.38 6.34
C HIS A 46 3.46 -9.60 5.63
N ASP A 47 3.15 -10.79 6.12
CA ASP A 47 3.60 -12.05 5.56
C ASP A 47 2.42 -12.83 4.95
N ASN A 48 2.56 -13.28 3.69
CA ASN A 48 1.66 -14.25 3.10
C ASN A 48 2.27 -15.64 3.17
N ILE A 49 1.73 -16.47 4.05
CA ILE A 49 2.35 -17.74 4.43
C ILE A 49 2.05 -18.88 3.44
N ARG A 50 1.03 -18.77 2.59
CA ARG A 50 0.55 -19.92 1.77
C ARG A 50 0.74 -19.81 0.26
N GLY A 51 1.25 -18.73 -0.29
CA GLY A 51 1.70 -18.68 -1.70
C GLY A 51 0.61 -18.90 -2.75
N TYR A 52 -0.58 -18.40 -2.53
CA TYR A 52 -1.60 -18.25 -3.57
C TYR A 52 -1.61 -16.81 -4.09
N ASP A 53 -2.12 -16.59 -5.30
CA ASP A 53 -2.16 -15.32 -6.07
C ASP A 53 -2.88 -14.15 -5.37
N VAL A 54 -2.43 -13.78 -4.18
CA VAL A 54 -3.08 -12.74 -3.36
C VAL A 54 -2.07 -11.74 -2.85
N ASN A 55 -2.43 -10.48 -2.93
CA ASN A 55 -1.59 -9.38 -2.52
C ASN A 55 -1.38 -9.36 -1.00
N SER A 56 -0.12 -9.37 -0.61
CA SER A 56 0.34 -9.09 0.75
C SER A 56 0.71 -7.61 0.83
N ILE A 57 0.02 -6.83 1.66
CA ILE A 57 0.26 -5.38 1.75
C ILE A 57 0.61 -5.04 3.19
N ALA A 58 1.76 -4.36 3.43
CA ALA A 58 2.05 -3.91 4.77
C ALA A 58 1.24 -2.66 5.13
N VAL A 59 1.27 -1.64 4.28
CA VAL A 59 0.57 -0.36 4.50
C VAL A 59 -0.29 -0.02 3.29
N LEU A 60 -1.60 0.14 3.51
CA LEU A 60 -2.57 0.47 2.47
C LEU A 60 -3.39 1.71 2.85
N SER A 61 -3.34 2.73 2.01
CA SER A 61 -4.28 3.86 2.09
C SER A 61 -5.19 3.86 0.86
N MET A 62 -6.50 3.86 1.09
CA MET A 62 -7.50 3.89 0.03
C MET A 62 -8.70 4.74 0.45
N ASP A 63 -9.17 5.59 -0.43
CA ASP A 63 -10.38 6.36 -0.20
C ASP A 63 -11.62 5.50 -0.47
N GLY A 64 -12.67 5.78 0.28
CA GLY A 64 -14.00 5.33 -0.07
C GLY A 64 -14.61 6.23 -1.17
N ASN A 65 -15.90 6.45 -1.10
CA ASN A 65 -16.57 7.39 -1.99
C ASN A 65 -16.10 8.82 -1.73
N ALA A 66 -16.07 9.66 -2.77
CA ALA A 66 -15.60 11.04 -2.73
C ALA A 66 -16.18 11.92 -1.61
N SER A 67 -17.35 11.55 -1.06
CA SER A 67 -18.00 12.26 0.04
C SER A 67 -17.40 11.97 1.44
N GLN A 68 -16.53 10.97 1.57
CA GLN A 68 -16.03 10.50 2.88
C GLN A 68 -14.67 11.08 3.27
N GLY A 69 -14.06 11.89 2.40
CA GLY A 69 -12.75 12.49 2.64
C GLY A 69 -11.59 11.59 2.25
N GLN A 70 -10.39 12.17 2.24
CA GLN A 70 -9.17 11.44 1.88
C GLN A 70 -8.60 10.67 3.07
N SER A 71 -8.30 9.41 2.83
CA SER A 71 -7.58 8.58 3.79
C SER A 71 -6.10 8.94 3.82
N ASN A 72 -5.53 8.99 5.00
CA ASN A 72 -4.14 9.37 5.19
C ASN A 72 -3.44 8.42 6.17
N ILE A 73 -2.21 8.06 5.83
CA ILE A 73 -1.29 7.35 6.73
C ILE A 73 0.01 8.13 6.80
N THR A 74 0.40 8.51 7.99
CA THR A 74 1.69 9.17 8.25
C THR A 74 2.54 8.25 9.12
N ILE A 75 3.76 7.98 8.67
CA ILE A 75 4.73 7.11 9.33
C ILE A 75 5.97 7.95 9.63
N GLY A 76 6.44 7.91 10.87
CA GLY A 76 7.61 8.66 11.33
C GLY A 76 8.93 8.13 10.78
N ASP A 77 10.02 8.76 11.21
CA ASP A 77 11.38 8.48 10.76
C ASP A 77 11.92 7.13 11.24
N ASP A 78 13.00 6.66 10.64
CA ASP A 78 13.74 5.43 11.01
C ASP A 78 12.85 4.16 11.04
N SER A 79 11.75 4.14 10.30
CA SER A 79 10.78 3.04 10.29
C SER A 79 11.15 1.94 9.28
N THR A 80 10.80 0.71 9.61
CA THR A 80 10.96 -0.46 8.72
C THR A 80 9.60 -0.94 8.24
N ILE A 81 9.40 -1.00 6.93
CA ILE A 81 8.13 -1.43 6.32
C ILE A 81 8.42 -2.56 5.34
N TYR A 82 7.79 -3.72 5.51
CA TYR A 82 8.02 -4.83 4.61
C TYR A 82 6.76 -5.64 4.28
N ALA A 83 6.77 -6.24 3.09
CA ALA A 83 5.80 -7.26 2.72
C ALA A 83 6.49 -8.46 2.10
N LYS A 84 6.10 -9.66 2.51
CA LYS A 84 6.56 -10.92 1.94
C LYS A 84 5.40 -11.70 1.34
N GLY A 85 5.58 -12.20 0.14
CA GLY A 85 4.61 -13.05 -0.54
C GLY A 85 5.28 -14.23 -1.24
N LYS A 86 4.69 -15.42 -1.15
CA LYS A 86 5.08 -16.53 -2.01
C LYS A 86 4.21 -16.48 -3.26
N GLY A 87 4.74 -15.97 -4.38
CA GLY A 87 3.99 -15.78 -5.61
C GLY A 87 3.75 -14.30 -5.88
N TYR A 88 2.64 -13.93 -6.47
CA TYR A 88 2.40 -12.59 -6.99
C TYR A 88 1.98 -11.56 -5.93
N GLY A 89 2.59 -10.37 -5.97
CA GLY A 89 1.99 -9.16 -5.41
C GLY A 89 2.23 -8.88 -3.93
N ALA A 90 3.46 -8.90 -3.43
CA ALA A 90 3.78 -8.26 -2.16
C ALA A 90 4.01 -6.75 -2.36
N ASN A 91 3.29 -5.90 -1.63
CA ASN A 91 3.46 -4.45 -1.68
C ASN A 91 3.72 -3.91 -0.27
N ALA A 92 4.89 -3.29 -0.04
CA ALA A 92 5.17 -2.76 1.29
C ALA A 92 4.33 -1.52 1.57
N VAL A 93 4.34 -0.54 0.67
CA VAL A 93 3.54 0.70 0.80
C VAL A 93 2.70 0.89 -0.45
N GLN A 94 1.38 0.93 -0.30
CA GLN A 94 0.46 1.08 -1.41
C GLN A 94 -0.52 2.22 -1.17
N ALA A 95 -0.47 3.24 -2.03
CA ALA A 95 -1.47 4.32 -2.07
C ALA A 95 -2.45 4.08 -3.23
N GLY A 96 -3.72 3.97 -2.88
CA GLY A 96 -4.80 3.65 -3.79
C GLY A 96 -5.08 2.15 -3.92
N TYR A 97 -6.23 1.84 -4.46
CA TYR A 97 -6.68 0.47 -4.69
C TYR A 97 -7.53 0.40 -5.95
N LEU A 98 -7.43 -0.70 -6.69
CA LEU A 98 -8.30 -1.01 -7.81
C LEU A 98 -9.05 -2.29 -7.50
N SER A 99 -10.37 -2.24 -7.50
CA SER A 99 -11.23 -3.40 -7.41
C SER A 99 -12.02 -3.58 -8.70
N TYR A 100 -12.24 -4.82 -9.06
CA TYR A 100 -13.16 -5.20 -10.12
C TYR A 100 -14.24 -6.10 -9.53
N THR A 101 -15.46 -5.64 -9.59
CA THR A 101 -16.64 -6.46 -9.23
C THR A 101 -17.44 -6.73 -10.49
N GLY A 102 -17.36 -7.95 -11.03
CA GLY A 102 -18.11 -8.33 -12.23
C GLY A 102 -18.00 -9.81 -12.55
N PHE A 103 -19.01 -10.31 -13.26
CA PHE A 103 -19.08 -11.66 -13.75
C PHE A 103 -19.17 -11.63 -15.29
N ASN A 104 -18.43 -12.52 -16.00
CA ASN A 104 -18.41 -12.63 -17.47
C ASN A 104 -18.10 -11.31 -18.22
N GLY A 105 -17.17 -10.50 -17.72
CA GLY A 105 -16.75 -9.28 -18.42
C GLY A 105 -17.72 -8.08 -18.29
N VAL A 106 -18.81 -8.26 -17.57
CA VAL A 106 -19.74 -7.16 -17.23
C VAL A 106 -19.60 -6.85 -15.75
N GLY A 107 -19.06 -5.69 -15.41
CA GLY A 107 -18.85 -5.31 -14.02
C GLY A 107 -18.39 -3.87 -13.85
N THR A 108 -18.52 -3.36 -12.64
CA THR A 108 -18.08 -2.02 -12.25
C THR A 108 -16.62 -2.06 -11.80
N LYS A 109 -15.82 -1.22 -12.39
CA LYS A 109 -14.44 -0.97 -11.97
C LYS A 109 -14.49 0.19 -10.98
N GLN A 110 -13.94 -0.01 -9.80
CA GLN A 110 -13.80 1.05 -8.81
C GLN A 110 -12.32 1.25 -8.51
N GLY A 111 -11.87 2.47 -8.70
CA GLY A 111 -10.56 2.91 -8.21
C GLY A 111 -10.75 3.81 -7.00
N SER A 112 -9.85 3.72 -6.06
CA SER A 112 -9.77 4.63 -4.93
C SER A 112 -8.37 5.18 -4.79
N SER A 113 -8.27 6.47 -4.48
CA SER A 113 -7.02 7.12 -4.15
C SER A 113 -6.65 6.87 -2.68
N GLY A 114 -5.43 7.22 -2.31
CA GLY A 114 -4.98 7.21 -0.93
C GLY A 114 -3.75 8.08 -0.76
N GLN A 115 -3.49 8.50 0.46
CA GLN A 115 -2.33 9.31 0.81
C GLN A 115 -1.46 8.59 1.83
N ILE A 116 -0.16 8.51 1.56
CA ILE A 116 0.82 7.97 2.49
C ILE A 116 2.03 8.89 2.52
N SER A 117 2.49 9.22 3.73
CA SER A 117 3.75 9.90 3.98
C SER A 117 4.61 9.03 4.88
N VAL A 118 5.82 8.74 4.45
CA VAL A 118 6.85 8.03 5.21
C VAL A 118 7.98 9.01 5.49
N GLY A 119 8.44 9.05 6.74
CA GLY A 119 9.51 9.92 7.20
C GLY A 119 10.89 9.56 6.65
N ASP A 120 11.91 10.21 7.19
CA ASP A 120 13.31 10.06 6.77
C ASP A 120 13.91 8.70 7.22
N LYS A 121 14.94 8.22 6.50
CA LYS A 121 15.71 7.01 6.81
C LYS A 121 14.89 5.73 6.93
N ALA A 122 13.75 5.69 6.25
CA ALA A 122 12.91 4.50 6.25
C ALA A 122 13.56 3.37 5.44
N THR A 123 13.42 2.13 5.92
CA THR A 123 13.76 0.93 5.17
C THR A 123 12.47 0.28 4.66
N ILE A 124 12.28 0.27 3.34
CA ILE A 124 11.05 -0.25 2.70
C ILE A 124 11.44 -1.38 1.75
N TRP A 125 10.92 -2.59 2.00
CA TRP A 125 11.31 -3.71 1.16
C TRP A 125 10.20 -4.75 0.95
N THR A 126 10.35 -5.50 -0.15
CA THR A 126 9.46 -6.63 -0.46
C THR A 126 10.24 -7.85 -0.91
N GLU A 127 9.66 -9.02 -0.64
CA GLU A 127 10.12 -10.31 -1.13
C GLU A 127 8.93 -11.03 -1.79
N GLY A 128 9.08 -11.38 -3.06
CA GLY A 128 8.07 -12.09 -3.86
C GLY A 128 8.05 -11.61 -5.32
N ASP A 129 7.53 -12.46 -6.20
CA ASP A 129 7.41 -12.14 -7.63
C ASP A 129 6.36 -11.05 -7.86
N GLU A 130 6.58 -10.24 -8.90
CA GLU A 130 5.69 -9.11 -9.29
C GLU A 130 5.36 -8.15 -8.12
N SER A 131 6.29 -8.00 -7.17
CA SER A 131 6.16 -7.19 -5.95
C SER A 131 6.58 -5.74 -6.17
N PHE A 132 6.01 -4.83 -5.37
CA PHE A 132 6.33 -3.40 -5.39
C PHE A 132 6.59 -2.90 -3.97
N ALA A 133 7.80 -2.38 -3.70
CA ALA A 133 8.07 -1.81 -2.39
C ALA A 133 7.24 -0.52 -2.18
N VAL A 134 7.18 0.34 -3.19
CA VAL A 134 6.40 1.59 -3.17
C VAL A 134 5.49 1.63 -4.40
N TYR A 135 4.17 1.68 -4.19
CA TYR A 135 3.19 1.55 -5.27
C TYR A 135 2.06 2.60 -5.18
N GLY A 136 1.95 3.46 -6.19
CA GLY A 136 0.85 4.41 -6.37
C GLY A 136 -0.06 4.00 -7.52
N ILE A 137 -1.29 3.58 -7.24
CA ILE A 137 -2.18 2.96 -8.24
C ILE A 137 -3.12 3.96 -8.92
N HIS A 138 -3.69 4.90 -8.18
CA HIS A 138 -4.75 5.79 -8.69
C HIS A 138 -4.21 7.19 -8.96
N ALA A 139 -4.78 7.91 -9.95
CA ALA A 139 -4.33 9.24 -10.37
C ALA A 139 -4.22 10.26 -9.23
N ASP A 140 -5.18 10.21 -8.29
CA ASP A 140 -5.24 11.13 -7.17
C ASP A 140 -4.52 10.60 -5.92
N SER A 141 -3.83 9.45 -6.03
CA SER A 141 -3.01 8.93 -4.95
C SER A 141 -1.72 9.72 -4.82
N THR A 142 -1.32 9.99 -3.59
CA THR A 142 -0.02 10.61 -3.28
C THR A 142 0.77 9.75 -2.32
N LEU A 143 2.03 9.56 -2.62
CA LEU A 143 2.97 8.84 -1.80
C LEU A 143 4.25 9.64 -1.69
N TYR A 144 4.66 9.95 -0.48
CA TYR A 144 5.90 10.64 -0.16
C TYR A 144 6.80 9.71 0.67
N VAL A 145 8.07 9.67 0.34
CA VAL A 145 9.12 9.01 1.12
C VAL A 145 10.23 10.02 1.37
N GLY A 146 10.59 10.19 2.60
CA GLY A 146 11.61 11.15 3.06
C GLY A 146 13.02 10.77 2.67
N LYS A 147 13.97 11.56 3.14
CA LYS A 147 15.40 11.48 2.79
C LYS A 147 16.07 10.22 3.33
N ASP A 148 17.13 9.84 2.68
CA ASP A 148 18.00 8.73 3.08
C ASP A 148 17.24 7.39 3.23
N ALA A 149 16.09 7.24 2.55
CA ALA A 149 15.32 6.01 2.57
C ALA A 149 15.97 4.93 1.71
N GLU A 150 15.99 3.70 2.23
CA GLU A 150 16.42 2.51 1.50
C GLU A 150 15.19 1.76 0.99
N ILE A 151 15.05 1.64 -0.35
CA ILE A 151 13.91 0.99 -0.99
C ILE A 151 14.41 -0.17 -1.85
N SER A 152 13.98 -1.41 -1.53
CA SER A 152 14.45 -2.60 -2.24
C SER A 152 13.34 -3.63 -2.50
N THR A 153 13.56 -4.48 -3.50
CA THR A 153 12.69 -5.63 -3.80
C THR A 153 13.52 -6.85 -4.15
N GLN A 154 12.96 -8.03 -3.88
CA GLN A 154 13.51 -9.31 -4.28
C GLN A 154 12.41 -10.19 -4.88
N GLY A 155 12.60 -10.65 -6.12
CA GLY A 155 11.68 -11.52 -6.86
C GLY A 155 11.69 -11.24 -8.36
N ASP A 156 11.09 -12.13 -9.14
CA ASP A 156 10.98 -11.98 -10.58
C ASP A 156 9.98 -10.86 -10.92
N LYS A 157 10.34 -9.98 -11.88
CA LYS A 157 9.51 -8.83 -12.31
C LYS A 157 9.12 -7.86 -11.19
N ALA A 158 9.80 -7.91 -10.04
CA ALA A 158 9.61 -6.97 -8.95
C ALA A 158 10.16 -5.58 -9.31
N SER A 159 9.55 -4.53 -8.76
CA SER A 159 9.99 -3.14 -8.95
C SER A 159 10.01 -2.40 -7.62
N ALA A 160 11.13 -1.75 -7.29
CA ALA A 160 11.23 -1.00 -6.04
C ALA A 160 10.17 0.11 -5.97
N VAL A 161 9.98 0.86 -7.05
CA VAL A 161 8.99 1.95 -7.11
C VAL A 161 8.16 1.82 -8.38
N ARG A 162 6.85 1.91 -8.24
CA ARG A 162 5.93 1.89 -9.37
C ARG A 162 4.80 2.92 -9.21
N GLY A 163 4.67 3.82 -10.17
CA GLY A 163 3.52 4.70 -10.34
C GLY A 163 2.60 4.17 -11.44
N GLY A 164 1.32 4.04 -11.13
CA GLY A 164 0.30 3.63 -12.08
C GLY A 164 0.16 2.14 -12.34
N ASN A 165 -1.01 1.76 -12.80
CA ASN A 165 -1.28 0.40 -13.24
C ASN A 165 -1.12 0.32 -14.78
N ILE A 166 -0.12 -0.43 -15.26
CA ILE A 166 0.13 -0.62 -16.69
C ILE A 166 -0.69 -1.80 -17.25
N THR A 167 -1.45 -2.49 -16.44
CA THR A 167 -2.27 -3.59 -16.91
C THR A 167 -3.47 -3.07 -17.71
N LYS A 168 -3.42 -3.20 -19.02
CA LYS A 168 -4.61 -3.22 -19.88
C LYS A 168 -5.42 -4.47 -19.51
N VAL A 169 -6.20 -4.40 -18.47
CA VAL A 169 -7.23 -5.39 -18.25
C VAL A 169 -8.53 -4.77 -18.73
N TYR A 170 -8.99 -5.19 -19.91
CA TYR A 170 -10.27 -4.77 -20.50
C TYR A 170 -10.45 -3.24 -20.64
N ASP A 171 -9.65 -2.60 -21.52
CA ASP A 171 -9.76 -1.15 -21.87
C ASP A 171 -9.74 -0.14 -20.71
N PHE A 172 -9.17 -0.50 -19.58
CA PHE A 172 -9.01 0.42 -18.45
C PHE A 172 -7.60 1.02 -18.44
N THR A 173 -7.51 2.33 -18.62
CA THR A 173 -6.28 3.09 -18.37
C THR A 173 -6.38 3.70 -16.97
N ALA A 174 -5.75 3.10 -15.98
CA ALA A 174 -5.57 3.76 -14.69
C ALA A 174 -4.41 4.74 -14.82
N ALA A 175 -4.67 6.00 -14.58
CA ALA A 175 -3.62 7.00 -14.44
C ALA A 175 -2.85 6.72 -13.13
N GLY A 176 -1.52 6.85 -13.18
CA GLY A 176 -0.66 6.60 -12.02
C GLY A 176 -0.75 7.69 -10.97
N GLY A 177 -0.60 7.31 -9.71
CA GLY A 177 -0.46 8.22 -8.59
C GLY A 177 0.87 8.98 -8.61
N LYS A 178 0.93 10.08 -7.87
CA LYS A 178 2.16 10.85 -7.67
C LYS A 178 3.00 10.21 -6.57
N ILE A 179 4.24 9.87 -6.89
CA ILE A 179 5.25 9.38 -5.94
C ILE A 179 6.38 10.41 -5.90
N THR A 180 6.78 10.82 -4.70
CA THR A 180 7.91 11.70 -4.44
C THR A 180 8.86 11.00 -3.47
N ILE A 181 10.13 10.94 -3.79
CA ILE A 181 11.22 10.40 -2.96
C ILE A 181 12.28 11.49 -2.92
N ASP A 182 12.64 11.95 -1.73
CA ASP A 182 13.65 13.00 -1.49
C ASP A 182 15.04 12.42 -1.27
#